data_5215d1464a71e63d2ed78654aff02090
#
_entry.id   5215d1464a71e63d2ed78654aff02090
#
_cell.length_a   1.000
_cell.length_b   1.000
_cell.length_c   1.000
_cell.angle_alpha   90.00
_cell.angle_beta   90.00
_cell.angle_gamma   90.00
#
_symmetry.space_group_name_H-M   'P 1'
#
loop_
_entity.id
_entity.type
_entity.pdbx_description
1 polymer ?
#
loop_
_entity_poly.entity_id
_entity_poly.type
_entity_poly.pdbx_seq_one_letter_code
_entity_poly.pdbx_strand_id
1 'polypeptide(L)'
;MDVVVACCAGLDVHQASVVACVNSTGRDGRSHKEVRTFATMRDDLIALHDWLKDAGVTQVAMESTGVYWKPVYAALEDDFDTIVANAQHIKNVPGRKTDVKDCEWDSDLLRHGLIRPGFVPPREIRDLREVNRYRRKLAQVQAGERNRLIKVLETAGIKLAGVASDVFGVSGRAMIRALIEGEATPEAMAGLARGKLRGKRTHLARALDAPLQPHQRLMLRTQLARIEQAETDLQRLDVALTEMIAPYHRQMRLLMSIPGVEWINAVTIIAEIGVDMSAFVSAAHLASWAGLCPGNNESAGKRRSGKSRKGNVFLKTALITAAITGSRRGGGSYLGEKYRRLSARRGKLRAAVAIAHKILVSIWHMLTEGTFYQDLGAAYLDRLDRTRTARNLVRRLAAMGFDVQLQEKAA
;
A
#
# COMPACT_ATOMS: atom_id res chain seq x y z
N MET A 1 12.67 36.04 -11.73
CA MET A 1 11.81 34.86 -12.03
C MET A 1 10.45 35.37 -12.44
N ASP A 2 9.86 34.79 -13.46
CA ASP A 2 8.55 35.22 -13.93
C ASP A 2 7.45 34.81 -12.92
N VAL A 3 6.46 35.70 -12.77
CA VAL A 3 5.30 35.44 -11.93
C VAL A 3 4.31 34.58 -12.69
N VAL A 4 4.04 33.38 -12.20
CA VAL A 4 3.11 32.44 -12.81
C VAL A 4 1.70 32.59 -12.22
N VAL A 5 1.61 32.89 -10.91
CA VAL A 5 0.34 33.10 -10.20
C VAL A 5 0.31 34.49 -9.60
N ALA A 6 -0.67 35.31 -10.03
CA ALA A 6 -0.77 36.70 -9.62
C ALA A 6 -1.18 36.91 -8.16
N CYS A 7 -2.07 36.05 -7.66
CA CYS A 7 -2.54 36.04 -6.27
C CYS A 7 -2.64 34.61 -5.74
N CYS A 8 -1.82 34.30 -4.73
CA CYS A 8 -1.74 32.96 -4.15
C CYS A 8 -1.53 33.02 -2.63
N ALA A 9 -1.71 31.88 -1.95
CA ALA A 9 -1.44 31.79 -0.53
C ALA A 9 -0.56 30.58 -0.18
N GLY A 10 0.36 30.79 0.76
CA GLY A 10 1.11 29.71 1.42
C GLY A 10 0.62 29.51 2.84
N LEU A 11 0.42 28.26 3.24
CA LEU A 11 -0.11 27.91 4.56
C LEU A 11 0.89 27.03 5.32
N ASP A 12 1.28 27.49 6.51
CA ASP A 12 1.99 26.66 7.49
C ASP A 12 0.99 26.11 8.51
N VAL A 13 0.74 24.82 8.44
CA VAL A 13 -0.34 24.14 9.17
C VAL A 13 0.19 23.38 10.36
N HIS A 14 -0.29 23.75 11.56
CA HIS A 14 -0.02 23.08 12.82
C HIS A 14 -1.29 22.46 13.42
N GLN A 15 -1.16 21.79 14.55
CA GLN A 15 -2.30 21.18 15.24
C GLN A 15 -3.35 22.21 15.69
N ALA A 16 -2.91 23.34 16.23
CA ALA A 16 -3.77 24.35 16.84
C ALA A 16 -3.93 25.63 16.02
N SER A 17 -3.12 25.81 14.98
CA SER A 17 -3.11 27.07 14.20
C SER A 17 -2.71 26.84 12.75
N VAL A 18 -3.16 27.74 11.90
CA VAL A 18 -2.74 27.89 10.51
C VAL A 18 -2.19 29.30 10.33
N VAL A 19 -0.91 29.42 9.98
CA VAL A 19 -0.32 30.70 9.59
C VAL A 19 -0.41 30.80 8.07
N ALA A 20 -1.17 31.76 7.58
CA ALA A 20 -1.44 31.96 6.17
C ALA A 20 -0.78 33.24 5.66
N CYS A 21 -0.12 33.16 4.52
CA CYS A 21 0.46 34.30 3.82
C CYS A 21 -0.19 34.44 2.45
N VAL A 22 -0.98 35.48 2.25
CA VAL A 22 -1.46 35.90 0.92
C VAL A 22 -0.36 36.71 0.25
N ASN A 23 -0.03 36.34 -0.98
CA ASN A 23 0.96 36.99 -1.82
C ASN A 23 0.32 37.45 -3.14
N SER A 24 0.10 38.71 -3.29
CA SER A 24 -0.56 39.33 -4.45
C SER A 24 0.41 40.24 -5.23
N THR A 25 0.14 40.40 -6.53
CA THR A 25 0.87 41.34 -7.38
C THR A 25 0.14 42.69 -7.39
N GLY A 26 0.75 43.73 -6.81
CA GLY A 26 0.23 45.08 -6.84
C GLY A 26 0.21 45.69 -8.24
N ARG A 27 -0.48 46.83 -8.39
CA ARG A 27 -0.51 47.61 -9.64
C ARG A 27 0.89 48.13 -10.07
N ASP A 28 1.81 48.21 -9.11
CA ASP A 28 3.21 48.57 -9.31
C ASP A 28 4.09 47.37 -9.77
N GLY A 29 3.49 46.20 -9.96
CA GLY A 29 4.18 44.93 -10.31
C GLY A 29 4.94 44.29 -9.15
N ARG A 30 4.89 44.86 -7.94
CA ARG A 30 5.59 44.34 -6.76
C ARG A 30 4.74 43.32 -6.03
N SER A 31 5.42 42.45 -5.28
CA SER A 31 4.80 41.48 -4.37
C SER A 31 4.34 42.21 -3.10
N HIS A 32 3.07 42.05 -2.75
CA HIS A 32 2.49 42.46 -1.47
C HIS A 32 2.09 41.22 -0.69
N LYS A 33 2.60 41.14 0.54
CA LYS A 33 2.35 40.00 1.44
C LYS A 33 1.53 40.44 2.63
N GLU A 34 0.47 39.73 2.93
CA GLU A 34 -0.32 39.86 4.14
C GLU A 34 -0.32 38.51 4.89
N VAL A 35 0.05 38.54 6.17
CA VAL A 35 0.13 37.37 7.00
C VAL A 35 -0.90 37.43 8.11
N ARG A 36 -1.74 36.38 8.22
CA ARG A 36 -2.70 36.20 9.33
C ARG A 36 -2.55 34.82 9.94
N THR A 37 -2.93 34.70 11.20
CA THR A 37 -2.97 33.44 11.94
C THR A 37 -4.40 33.13 12.31
N PHE A 38 -4.82 31.91 12.01
CA PHE A 38 -6.15 31.38 12.34
C PHE A 38 -5.99 30.18 13.27
N ALA A 39 -6.98 29.90 14.13
CA ALA A 39 -7.04 28.63 14.80
C ALA A 39 -7.55 27.53 13.84
N THR A 40 -7.63 26.28 14.31
CA THR A 40 -8.02 25.13 13.48
C THR A 40 -9.44 24.64 13.77
N MET A 41 -10.23 25.44 14.49
CA MET A 41 -11.64 25.15 14.69
C MET A 41 -12.46 25.49 13.43
N ARG A 42 -13.64 24.91 13.33
CA ARG A 42 -14.46 25.05 12.11
C ARG A 42 -14.69 26.50 11.69
N ASP A 43 -15.05 27.33 12.66
CA ASP A 43 -15.38 28.75 12.39
C ASP A 43 -14.15 29.53 11.95
N ASP A 44 -12.97 29.21 12.50
CA ASP A 44 -11.69 29.80 12.11
C ASP A 44 -11.27 29.37 10.70
N LEU A 45 -11.55 28.12 10.31
CA LEU A 45 -11.28 27.64 8.94
C LEU A 45 -12.24 28.28 7.93
N ILE A 46 -13.47 28.58 8.31
CA ILE A 46 -14.41 29.37 7.49
C ILE A 46 -13.88 30.79 7.34
N ALA A 47 -13.45 31.42 8.44
CA ALA A 47 -12.84 32.76 8.39
C ALA A 47 -11.55 32.82 7.53
N LEU A 48 -10.74 31.77 7.57
CA LEU A 48 -9.58 31.62 6.68
C LEU A 48 -10.01 31.54 5.22
N HIS A 49 -11.01 30.69 4.90
CA HIS A 49 -11.56 30.55 3.56
C HIS A 49 -12.07 31.89 3.01
N ASP A 50 -12.91 32.59 3.79
CA ASP A 50 -13.52 33.85 3.38
C ASP A 50 -12.46 34.92 3.18
N TRP A 51 -11.47 35.03 4.08
CA TRP A 51 -10.36 35.96 3.92
C TRP A 51 -9.53 35.68 2.65
N LEU A 52 -9.25 34.42 2.32
CA LEU A 52 -8.54 34.06 1.08
C LEU A 52 -9.38 34.43 -0.16
N LYS A 53 -10.68 34.21 -0.10
CA LYS A 53 -11.61 34.53 -1.19
C LYS A 53 -11.73 36.04 -1.43
N ASP A 54 -11.87 36.81 -0.36
CA ASP A 54 -11.92 38.29 -0.41
C ASP A 54 -10.60 38.88 -0.95
N ALA A 55 -9.46 38.24 -0.64
CA ALA A 55 -8.17 38.65 -1.18
C ALA A 55 -7.96 38.27 -2.66
N GLY A 56 -8.89 37.55 -3.28
CA GLY A 56 -8.77 37.11 -4.68
C GLY A 56 -7.75 36.02 -4.91
N VAL A 57 -7.46 35.20 -3.89
CA VAL A 57 -6.55 34.04 -4.01
C VAL A 57 -7.16 33.00 -4.96
N THR A 58 -6.34 32.48 -5.87
CA THR A 58 -6.75 31.41 -6.80
C THR A 58 -6.10 30.08 -6.48
N GLN A 59 -4.88 30.10 -5.97
CA GLN A 59 -4.11 28.91 -5.62
C GLN A 59 -3.60 28.96 -4.19
N VAL A 60 -3.65 27.83 -3.50
CA VAL A 60 -3.18 27.68 -2.12
C VAL A 60 -2.19 26.53 -2.03
N ALA A 61 -1.05 26.74 -1.37
CA ALA A 61 -0.08 25.69 -1.10
C ALA A 61 0.07 25.44 0.40
N MET A 62 0.21 24.17 0.78
CA MET A 62 0.51 23.74 2.15
C MET A 62 1.42 22.51 2.17
N GLU A 63 2.19 22.34 3.25
CA GLU A 63 2.98 21.14 3.45
C GLU A 63 2.15 19.94 3.95
N SER A 64 2.47 18.73 3.47
CA SER A 64 1.83 17.48 3.91
C SER A 64 2.36 16.97 5.26
N THR A 65 2.41 17.85 6.27
CA THR A 65 2.95 17.51 7.59
C THR A 65 1.88 16.83 8.46
N GLY A 66 2.13 15.57 8.82
CA GLY A 66 1.21 14.78 9.67
C GLY A 66 -0.19 14.58 9.08
N VAL A 67 -1.22 14.86 9.87
CA VAL A 67 -2.64 14.77 9.49
C VAL A 67 -3.35 16.13 9.52
N TYR A 68 -2.69 17.15 10.02
CA TYR A 68 -3.30 18.44 10.35
C TYR A 68 -3.72 19.24 9.11
N TRP A 69 -3.06 19.01 7.96
CA TRP A 69 -3.44 19.64 6.68
C TRP A 69 -4.82 19.18 6.15
N LYS A 70 -5.31 18.00 6.56
CA LYS A 70 -6.54 17.44 5.98
C LYS A 70 -7.80 18.28 6.22
N PRO A 71 -8.10 18.76 7.46
CA PRO A 71 -9.24 19.64 7.69
C PRO A 71 -9.13 20.97 6.93
N VAL A 72 -7.92 21.52 6.87
CA VAL A 72 -7.65 22.78 6.13
C VAL A 72 -7.87 22.56 4.63
N TYR A 73 -7.33 21.48 4.09
CA TYR A 73 -7.55 21.10 2.68
C TYR A 73 -9.05 20.95 2.36
N ALA A 74 -9.77 20.22 3.22
CA ALA A 74 -11.20 19.99 3.02
C ALA A 74 -12.05 21.27 3.10
N ALA A 75 -11.59 22.30 3.80
CA ALA A 75 -12.24 23.61 3.86
C ALA A 75 -11.96 24.47 2.63
N LEU A 76 -10.90 24.17 1.87
CA LEU A 76 -10.43 25.01 0.76
C LEU A 76 -10.58 24.37 -0.62
N GLU A 77 -10.69 23.04 -0.71
CA GLU A 77 -10.59 22.29 -1.98
C GLU A 77 -11.70 22.59 -3.00
N ASP A 78 -12.85 23.09 -2.55
CA ASP A 78 -14.00 23.35 -3.43
C ASP A 78 -13.88 24.71 -4.17
N ASP A 79 -13.20 25.69 -3.58
CA ASP A 79 -13.11 27.07 -4.12
C ASP A 79 -11.72 27.45 -4.61
N PHE A 80 -10.66 26.70 -4.22
CA PHE A 80 -9.29 27.01 -4.55
C PHE A 80 -8.55 25.83 -5.20
N ASP A 81 -7.62 26.13 -6.12
CA ASP A 81 -6.64 25.13 -6.56
C ASP A 81 -5.64 24.87 -5.42
N THR A 82 -5.94 23.87 -4.61
CA THR A 82 -5.24 23.59 -3.36
C THR A 82 -4.14 22.54 -3.55
N ILE A 83 -2.90 22.94 -3.40
CA ILE A 83 -1.71 22.10 -3.57
C ILE A 83 -1.18 21.64 -2.22
N VAL A 84 -1.13 20.34 -2.00
CA VAL A 84 -0.44 19.73 -0.87
C VAL A 84 0.93 19.25 -1.31
N ALA A 85 1.97 19.92 -0.85
CA ALA A 85 3.34 19.65 -1.26
C ALA A 85 4.08 18.72 -0.26
N ASN A 86 5.07 17.99 -0.78
CA ASN A 86 5.95 17.21 0.08
C ASN A 86 6.97 18.13 0.76
N ALA A 87 7.03 18.14 2.09
CA ALA A 87 7.96 18.91 2.90
C ALA A 87 9.44 18.75 2.47
N GLN A 88 9.86 17.54 2.06
CA GLN A 88 11.21 17.33 1.54
C GLN A 88 11.45 18.01 0.20
N HIS A 89 10.42 18.17 -0.61
CA HIS A 89 10.56 18.85 -1.90
C HIS A 89 10.77 20.35 -1.68
N ILE A 90 9.94 20.97 -0.84
CA ILE A 90 10.04 22.38 -0.48
C ILE A 90 11.43 22.70 0.12
N LYS A 91 11.92 21.86 1.04
CA LYS A 91 13.26 22.02 1.66
C LYS A 91 14.43 21.89 0.69
N ASN A 92 14.24 21.21 -0.45
CA ASN A 92 15.29 20.99 -1.44
C ASN A 92 15.28 22.03 -2.57
N VAL A 93 14.34 22.97 -2.61
CA VAL A 93 14.35 24.04 -3.59
C VAL A 93 15.52 24.99 -3.25
N PRO A 94 16.44 25.24 -4.19
CA PRO A 94 17.56 26.15 -3.95
C PRO A 94 17.04 27.57 -3.68
N GLY A 95 17.40 28.13 -2.55
CA GLY A 95 17.01 29.47 -2.12
C GLY A 95 17.45 29.68 -0.69
N ARG A 96 17.61 30.94 -0.30
CA ARG A 96 18.04 31.29 1.05
C ARG A 96 16.81 31.27 1.96
N LYS A 97 16.64 30.23 2.77
CA LYS A 97 15.74 30.23 3.90
C LYS A 97 16.39 31.12 4.99
N THR A 98 16.21 32.44 4.85
CA THR A 98 16.47 33.37 5.94
C THR A 98 15.18 33.43 6.77
N ASP A 99 15.21 33.93 7.99
CA ASP A 99 14.14 34.16 9.00
C ASP A 99 12.71 34.46 8.49
N VAL A 100 12.39 34.02 7.26
CA VAL A 100 11.09 34.10 6.60
C VAL A 100 10.23 32.99 7.19
N LYS A 101 9.02 33.33 7.58
CA LYS A 101 8.01 32.35 8.02
C LYS A 101 7.78 31.31 6.92
N ASP A 102 7.58 30.05 7.29
CA ASP A 102 7.42 28.96 6.32
C ASP A 102 6.27 29.22 5.33
N CYS A 103 5.17 29.86 5.76
CA CYS A 103 4.06 30.28 4.90
C CYS A 103 4.44 31.32 3.82
N GLU A 104 5.33 32.27 4.14
CA GLU A 104 5.81 33.26 3.18
C GLU A 104 6.68 32.61 2.10
N TRP A 105 7.54 31.67 2.50
CA TRP A 105 8.35 30.89 1.58
C TRP A 105 7.48 30.03 0.65
N ASP A 106 6.47 29.35 1.18
CA ASP A 106 5.54 28.57 0.38
C ASP A 106 4.76 29.42 -0.61
N SER A 107 4.35 30.64 -0.21
CA SER A 107 3.69 31.59 -1.12
C SER A 107 4.62 32.06 -2.24
N ASP A 108 5.89 32.34 -1.95
CA ASP A 108 6.88 32.71 -2.96
C ASP A 108 7.16 31.59 -3.95
N LEU A 109 7.34 30.38 -3.45
CA LEU A 109 7.53 29.21 -4.31
C LEU A 109 6.31 28.94 -5.20
N LEU A 110 5.10 29.06 -4.66
CA LEU A 110 3.86 28.90 -5.41
C LEU A 110 3.73 29.96 -6.50
N ARG A 111 3.95 31.22 -6.15
CA ARG A 111 3.91 32.35 -7.08
C ARG A 111 4.78 32.15 -8.33
N HIS A 112 5.91 31.49 -8.17
CA HIS A 112 6.87 31.22 -9.26
C HIS A 112 6.73 29.81 -9.87
N GLY A 113 5.69 29.05 -9.52
CA GLY A 113 5.44 27.70 -10.07
C GLY A 113 6.49 26.65 -9.66
N LEU A 114 7.20 26.87 -8.55
CA LEU A 114 8.28 25.99 -8.08
C LEU A 114 7.79 24.85 -7.19
N ILE A 115 6.52 24.87 -6.75
CA ILE A 115 5.92 23.81 -5.95
C ILE A 115 5.41 22.69 -6.87
N ARG A 116 5.83 21.48 -6.59
CA ARG A 116 5.27 20.30 -7.26
C ARG A 116 4.13 19.74 -6.42
N PRO A 117 2.92 19.64 -6.99
CA PRO A 117 1.78 19.08 -6.27
C PRO A 117 2.02 17.62 -5.89
N GLY A 118 1.69 17.28 -4.66
CA GLY A 118 1.53 15.90 -4.21
C GLY A 118 0.18 15.36 -4.69
N PHE A 119 0.10 14.05 -4.86
CA PHE A 119 -1.17 13.41 -5.24
C PHE A 119 -2.13 13.34 -4.04
N VAL A 120 -3.19 14.11 -4.09
CA VAL A 120 -4.34 14.02 -3.19
C VAL A 120 -5.54 13.54 -4.02
N PRO A 121 -6.11 12.36 -3.74
CA PRO A 121 -7.24 11.86 -4.50
C PRO A 121 -8.54 12.58 -4.14
N PRO A 122 -9.59 12.46 -4.98
CA PRO A 122 -10.92 12.95 -4.68
C PRO A 122 -11.45 12.47 -3.32
N ARG A 123 -12.42 13.18 -2.76
CA ARG A 123 -12.96 12.95 -1.41
C ARG A 123 -13.42 11.52 -1.20
N GLU A 124 -14.18 10.96 -2.12
CA GLU A 124 -14.71 9.59 -2.02
C GLU A 124 -13.57 8.55 -1.96
N ILE A 125 -12.50 8.80 -2.71
CA ILE A 125 -11.31 7.93 -2.68
C ILE A 125 -10.50 8.11 -1.39
N ARG A 126 -10.49 9.33 -0.82
CA ARG A 126 -9.85 9.56 0.50
C ARG A 126 -10.58 8.83 1.60
N ASP A 127 -11.92 8.87 1.59
CA ASP A 127 -12.76 8.18 2.56
C ASP A 127 -12.57 6.65 2.46
N LEU A 128 -12.64 6.11 1.24
CA LEU A 128 -12.31 4.70 0.97
C LEU A 128 -10.90 4.32 1.46
N ARG A 129 -9.92 5.19 1.25
CA ARG A 129 -8.54 4.99 1.69
C ARG A 129 -8.43 4.91 3.20
N GLU A 130 -9.14 5.75 3.95
CA GLU A 130 -9.12 5.74 5.41
C GLU A 130 -9.69 4.43 5.97
N VAL A 131 -10.87 4.01 5.49
CA VAL A 131 -11.50 2.76 5.92
C VAL A 131 -10.62 1.55 5.56
N ASN A 132 -10.07 1.51 4.34
CA ASN A 132 -9.21 0.40 3.90
C ASN A 132 -7.89 0.34 4.71
N ARG A 133 -7.28 1.47 5.02
CA ARG A 133 -6.07 1.52 5.85
C ARG A 133 -6.34 1.09 7.29
N TYR A 134 -7.48 1.49 7.85
CA TYR A 134 -7.90 1.05 9.19
C TYR A 134 -8.16 -0.45 9.21
N ARG A 135 -8.90 -0.97 8.22
CA ARG A 135 -9.11 -2.42 8.05
C ARG A 135 -7.78 -3.20 8.03
N ARG A 136 -6.82 -2.73 7.25
CA ARG A 136 -5.49 -3.35 7.19
C ARG A 136 -4.79 -3.34 8.54
N LYS A 137 -4.87 -2.24 9.28
CA LYS A 137 -4.29 -2.14 10.63
C LYS A 137 -4.93 -3.13 11.58
N LEU A 138 -6.25 -3.26 11.53
CA LEU A 138 -7.00 -4.22 12.35
C LEU A 138 -6.64 -5.67 12.01
N ALA A 139 -6.51 -6.02 10.73
CA ALA A 139 -6.05 -7.34 10.31
C ALA A 139 -4.63 -7.67 10.81
N GLN A 140 -3.73 -6.67 10.86
CA GLN A 140 -2.41 -6.84 11.45
C GLN A 140 -2.46 -7.07 12.96
N VAL A 141 -3.33 -6.35 13.68
CA VAL A 141 -3.56 -6.54 15.12
C VAL A 141 -4.08 -7.95 15.38
N GLN A 142 -5.08 -8.40 14.62
CA GLN A 142 -5.62 -9.75 14.71
C GLN A 142 -4.54 -10.82 14.48
N ALA A 143 -3.73 -10.68 13.45
CA ALA A 143 -2.62 -11.59 13.18
C ALA A 143 -1.61 -11.62 14.34
N GLY A 144 -1.33 -10.47 14.93
CA GLY A 144 -0.50 -10.36 16.13
C GLY A 144 -1.07 -11.11 17.33
N GLU A 145 -2.38 -10.99 17.59
CA GLU A 145 -3.04 -11.71 18.69
C GLU A 145 -3.06 -13.23 18.44
N ARG A 146 -3.30 -13.67 17.20
CA ARG A 146 -3.21 -15.10 16.82
C ARG A 146 -1.82 -15.66 17.12
N ASN A 147 -0.76 -14.95 16.76
CA ASN A 147 0.61 -15.36 17.05
C ASN A 147 0.91 -15.41 18.55
N ARG A 148 0.40 -14.46 19.32
CA ARG A 148 0.54 -14.44 20.79
C ARG A 148 -0.16 -15.62 21.43
N LEU A 149 -1.38 -15.96 20.99
CA LEU A 149 -2.14 -17.09 21.48
C LEU A 149 -1.39 -18.41 21.22
N ILE A 150 -0.90 -18.62 20.01
CA ILE A 150 -0.07 -19.78 19.67
C ILE A 150 1.15 -19.85 20.58
N LYS A 151 1.82 -18.70 20.84
CA LYS A 151 2.97 -18.66 21.75
C LYS A 151 2.60 -19.09 23.18
N VAL A 152 1.43 -18.70 23.70
CA VAL A 152 0.96 -19.12 25.02
C VAL A 152 0.74 -20.63 25.05
N LEU A 153 0.09 -21.20 24.01
CA LEU A 153 -0.09 -22.65 23.87
C LEU A 153 1.27 -23.37 23.88
N GLU A 154 2.21 -22.91 23.05
CA GLU A 154 3.55 -23.52 22.95
C GLU A 154 4.32 -23.46 24.28
N THR A 155 4.25 -22.35 25.02
CA THR A 155 4.91 -22.20 26.32
C THR A 155 4.25 -23.05 27.42
N ALA A 156 2.97 -23.38 27.25
CA ALA A 156 2.25 -24.31 28.13
C ALA A 156 2.49 -25.81 27.80
N GLY A 157 3.28 -26.11 26.74
CA GLY A 157 3.50 -27.48 26.28
C GLY A 157 2.42 -28.00 25.34
N ILE A 158 1.42 -27.20 24.98
CA ILE A 158 0.32 -27.58 24.10
C ILE A 158 0.74 -27.40 22.66
N LYS A 159 0.81 -28.51 21.90
CA LYS A 159 1.35 -28.56 20.53
C LYS A 159 0.26 -28.57 19.45
N LEU A 160 -0.85 -27.87 19.68
CA LEU A 160 -2.00 -27.84 18.76
C LEU A 160 -1.62 -27.38 17.35
N ALA A 161 -0.72 -26.38 17.24
CA ALA A 161 -0.25 -25.86 15.95
C ALA A 161 0.59 -26.86 15.14
N GLY A 162 1.20 -27.84 15.81
CA GLY A 162 1.94 -28.93 15.14
C GLY A 162 1.05 -29.98 14.49
N VAL A 163 -0.21 -30.11 14.94
CA VAL A 163 -1.17 -31.11 14.44
C VAL A 163 -2.25 -30.49 13.55
N ALA A 164 -2.79 -29.33 13.96
CA ALA A 164 -3.82 -28.60 13.25
C ALA A 164 -3.19 -27.54 12.34
N SER A 165 -3.43 -27.64 11.05
CA SER A 165 -2.97 -26.62 10.07
C SER A 165 -3.66 -25.27 10.25
N ASP A 166 -4.88 -25.25 10.80
CA ASP A 166 -5.62 -24.06 11.17
C ASP A 166 -6.10 -24.17 12.63
N VAL A 167 -5.35 -23.53 13.50
CA VAL A 167 -5.63 -23.46 14.96
C VAL A 167 -6.88 -22.63 15.26
N PHE A 168 -7.22 -21.68 14.40
CA PHE A 168 -8.35 -20.75 14.57
C PHE A 168 -9.60 -21.14 13.77
N GLY A 169 -9.58 -22.27 13.11
CA GLY A 169 -10.77 -22.88 12.50
C GLY A 169 -11.72 -23.47 13.55
N VAL A 170 -12.86 -24.00 13.09
CA VAL A 170 -13.95 -24.50 13.96
C VAL A 170 -13.45 -25.46 15.04
N SER A 171 -12.67 -26.49 14.65
CA SER A 171 -12.15 -27.49 15.59
C SER A 171 -11.12 -26.91 16.56
N GLY A 172 -10.18 -26.12 16.07
CA GLY A 172 -9.14 -25.52 16.91
C GLY A 172 -9.71 -24.58 17.96
N ARG A 173 -10.66 -23.71 17.59
CA ARG A 173 -11.36 -22.84 18.54
C ARG A 173 -12.14 -23.60 19.60
N ALA A 174 -12.84 -24.66 19.22
CA ALA A 174 -13.56 -25.52 20.16
C ALA A 174 -12.60 -26.13 21.19
N MET A 175 -11.44 -26.63 20.73
CA MET A 175 -10.39 -27.15 21.61
C MET A 175 -9.78 -26.09 22.52
N ILE A 176 -9.50 -24.89 21.99
CA ILE A 176 -8.97 -23.77 22.80
C ILE A 176 -9.98 -23.34 23.87
N ARG A 177 -11.27 -23.29 23.55
CA ARG A 177 -12.30 -22.96 24.56
C ARG A 177 -12.36 -24.03 25.65
N ALA A 178 -12.37 -25.31 25.29
CA ALA A 178 -12.34 -26.41 26.24
C ALA A 178 -11.08 -26.38 27.15
N LEU A 179 -9.92 -26.03 26.58
CA LEU A 179 -8.69 -25.78 27.35
C LEU A 179 -8.83 -24.62 28.36
N ILE A 180 -9.50 -23.54 27.95
CA ILE A 180 -9.74 -22.35 28.81
C ILE A 180 -10.69 -22.71 29.95
N GLU A 181 -11.71 -23.52 29.72
CA GLU A 181 -12.67 -23.97 30.71
C GLU A 181 -12.02 -24.99 31.67
N GLY A 182 -11.20 -25.90 31.14
CA GLY A 182 -10.32 -26.76 31.95
C GLY A 182 -10.99 -27.97 32.53
N GLU A 183 -12.20 -28.31 32.11
CA GLU A 183 -13.01 -29.44 32.61
C GLU A 183 -12.90 -30.70 31.74
N ALA A 184 -12.40 -30.53 30.49
CA ALA A 184 -12.35 -31.61 29.49
C ALA A 184 -11.01 -32.35 29.53
N THR A 185 -11.09 -33.72 29.41
CA THR A 185 -9.89 -34.53 29.22
C THR A 185 -9.28 -34.30 27.81
N PRO A 186 -8.00 -34.65 27.62
CA PRO A 186 -7.36 -34.53 26.29
C PRO A 186 -8.11 -35.29 25.20
N GLU A 187 -8.69 -36.47 25.51
CA GLU A 187 -9.47 -37.27 24.59
C GLU A 187 -10.82 -36.61 24.26
N ALA A 188 -11.50 -36.06 25.24
CA ALA A 188 -12.75 -35.32 25.05
C ALA A 188 -12.49 -34.07 24.15
N MET A 189 -11.42 -33.32 24.40
CA MET A 189 -11.01 -32.19 23.57
C MET A 189 -10.67 -32.63 22.14
N ALA A 190 -9.95 -33.74 21.95
CA ALA A 190 -9.65 -34.29 20.64
C ALA A 190 -10.93 -34.81 19.92
N GLY A 191 -11.97 -35.18 20.68
CA GLY A 191 -13.30 -35.51 20.18
C GLY A 191 -14.00 -34.40 19.45
N LEU A 192 -13.67 -33.11 19.76
CA LEU A 192 -14.19 -31.92 19.07
C LEU A 192 -13.67 -31.73 17.63
N ALA A 193 -12.74 -32.59 17.20
CA ALA A 193 -12.19 -32.53 15.86
C ALA A 193 -13.26 -32.84 14.80
N ARG A 194 -13.32 -31.97 13.75
CA ARG A 194 -14.22 -32.10 12.60
C ARG A 194 -13.41 -32.26 11.30
N GLY A 195 -14.09 -32.77 10.27
CA GLY A 195 -13.51 -32.95 8.94
C GLY A 195 -12.22 -33.79 8.96
N LYS A 196 -11.18 -33.34 8.27
CA LYS A 196 -9.89 -34.06 8.16
C LYS A 196 -9.16 -34.26 9.50
N LEU A 197 -9.43 -33.43 10.51
CA LEU A 197 -8.81 -33.53 11.82
C LEU A 197 -9.33 -34.77 12.61
N ARG A 198 -10.49 -35.33 12.25
CA ARG A 198 -11.00 -36.58 12.89
C ARG A 198 -10.00 -37.73 12.82
N GLY A 199 -9.28 -37.87 11.70
CA GLY A 199 -8.25 -38.90 11.54
C GLY A 199 -6.99 -38.66 12.38
N LYS A 200 -6.88 -37.52 13.05
CA LYS A 200 -5.71 -37.15 13.87
C LYS A 200 -6.01 -37.11 15.38
N ARG A 201 -7.15 -37.66 15.84
CA ARG A 201 -7.61 -37.58 17.24
C ARG A 201 -6.57 -38.02 18.25
N THR A 202 -5.89 -39.14 18.02
CA THR A 202 -4.82 -39.63 18.92
C THR A 202 -3.66 -38.62 19.03
N HIS A 203 -3.26 -38.03 17.91
CA HIS A 203 -2.21 -36.99 17.95
C HIS A 203 -2.69 -35.70 18.60
N LEU A 204 -3.97 -35.34 18.43
CA LEU A 204 -4.58 -34.18 19.08
C LEU A 204 -4.66 -34.36 20.59
N ALA A 205 -5.09 -35.54 21.08
CA ALA A 205 -5.13 -35.87 22.52
C ALA A 205 -3.73 -35.65 23.14
N ARG A 206 -2.70 -36.24 22.54
CA ARG A 206 -1.30 -36.04 22.99
C ARG A 206 -0.83 -34.62 22.92
N ALA A 207 -1.25 -33.87 21.90
CA ALA A 207 -0.87 -32.42 21.73
C ALA A 207 -1.57 -31.51 22.74
N LEU A 208 -2.72 -31.93 23.28
CA LEU A 208 -3.53 -31.17 24.25
C LEU A 208 -3.29 -31.62 25.70
N ASP A 209 -2.48 -32.65 25.92
CA ASP A 209 -2.17 -33.22 27.22
C ASP A 209 -1.05 -32.43 27.91
N ALA A 210 -1.41 -31.25 28.40
CA ALA A 210 -0.56 -30.44 29.25
C ALA A 210 -1.41 -29.55 30.17
N PRO A 211 -1.03 -29.39 31.47
CA PRO A 211 -1.77 -28.58 32.42
C PRO A 211 -1.59 -27.09 32.13
N LEU A 212 -2.71 -26.36 31.97
CA LEU A 212 -2.71 -24.91 31.87
C LEU A 212 -2.72 -24.27 33.27
N GLN A 213 -1.80 -23.35 33.49
CA GLN A 213 -1.80 -22.51 34.70
C GLN A 213 -2.92 -21.45 34.66
N PRO A 214 -3.44 -20.99 35.81
CA PRO A 214 -4.52 -19.99 35.84
C PRO A 214 -4.23 -18.72 35.00
N HIS A 215 -3.01 -18.19 35.05
CA HIS A 215 -2.61 -17.02 34.26
C HIS A 215 -2.61 -17.28 32.75
N GLN A 216 -2.25 -18.51 32.31
CA GLN A 216 -2.28 -18.90 30.91
C GLN A 216 -3.73 -19.00 30.39
N ARG A 217 -4.65 -19.55 31.20
CA ARG A 217 -6.09 -19.56 30.87
C ARG A 217 -6.65 -18.16 30.72
N LEU A 218 -6.30 -17.24 31.63
CA LEU A 218 -6.69 -15.83 31.53
C LEU A 218 -6.18 -15.19 30.25
N MET A 219 -4.90 -15.42 29.91
CA MET A 219 -4.29 -14.89 28.68
C MET A 219 -4.98 -15.45 27.43
N LEU A 220 -5.22 -16.77 27.35
CA LEU A 220 -5.89 -17.39 26.22
C LEU A 220 -7.32 -16.87 26.04
N ARG A 221 -8.08 -16.74 27.14
CA ARG A 221 -9.44 -16.19 27.13
C ARG A 221 -9.45 -14.77 26.58
N THR A 222 -8.56 -13.91 27.10
CA THR A 222 -8.47 -12.50 26.68
C THR A 222 -8.06 -12.40 25.19
N GLN A 223 -7.07 -13.17 24.75
CA GLN A 223 -6.59 -13.13 23.38
C GLN A 223 -7.63 -13.70 22.39
N LEU A 224 -8.32 -14.78 22.75
CA LEU A 224 -9.38 -15.36 21.90
C LEU A 224 -10.53 -14.37 21.71
N ALA A 225 -10.99 -13.71 22.79
CA ALA A 225 -12.02 -12.68 22.70
C ALA A 225 -11.61 -11.51 21.79
N ARG A 226 -10.35 -11.05 21.88
CA ARG A 226 -9.82 -9.99 20.98
C ARG A 226 -9.76 -10.42 19.52
N ILE A 227 -9.42 -11.67 19.26
CA ILE A 227 -9.41 -12.23 17.90
C ILE A 227 -10.83 -12.23 17.33
N GLU A 228 -11.82 -12.70 18.10
CA GLU A 228 -13.22 -12.79 17.69
C GLU A 228 -13.84 -11.42 17.49
N GLN A 229 -13.53 -10.45 18.38
CA GLN A 229 -13.96 -9.07 18.18
C GLN A 229 -13.37 -8.46 16.91
N ALA A 230 -12.06 -8.67 16.67
CA ALA A 230 -11.41 -8.16 15.47
C ALA A 230 -12.00 -8.78 14.20
N GLU A 231 -12.45 -10.04 14.21
CA GLU A 231 -13.15 -10.67 13.08
C GLU A 231 -14.48 -10.01 12.79
N THR A 232 -15.27 -9.73 13.84
CA THR A 232 -16.55 -9.02 13.71
C THR A 232 -16.35 -7.62 13.13
N ASP A 233 -15.35 -6.90 13.62
CA ASP A 233 -15.08 -5.54 13.14
C ASP A 233 -14.52 -5.55 11.70
N LEU A 234 -13.69 -6.53 11.34
CA LEU A 234 -13.25 -6.71 9.96
C LEU A 234 -14.42 -6.99 9.01
N GLN A 235 -15.40 -7.80 9.42
CA GLN A 235 -16.61 -8.05 8.63
C GLN A 235 -17.42 -6.77 8.40
N ARG A 236 -17.60 -5.95 9.44
CA ARG A 236 -18.27 -4.64 9.32
C ARG A 236 -17.56 -3.72 8.34
N LEU A 237 -16.22 -3.64 8.43
CA LEU A 237 -15.42 -2.83 7.51
C LEU A 237 -15.47 -3.38 6.08
N ASP A 238 -15.54 -4.71 5.89
CA ASP A 238 -15.67 -5.32 4.56
C ASP A 238 -17.03 -5.00 3.91
N VAL A 239 -18.12 -4.94 4.68
CA VAL A 239 -19.42 -4.47 4.20
C VAL A 239 -19.34 -3.02 3.76
N ALA A 240 -18.83 -2.12 4.60
CA ALA A 240 -18.68 -0.71 4.27
C ALA A 240 -17.78 -0.50 3.02
N LEU A 241 -16.67 -1.21 2.92
CA LEU A 241 -15.81 -1.16 1.73
C LEU A 241 -16.51 -1.65 0.47
N THR A 242 -17.41 -2.64 0.59
CA THR A 242 -18.18 -3.15 -0.56
C THR A 242 -19.15 -2.09 -1.06
N GLU A 243 -19.79 -1.35 -0.17
CA GLU A 243 -20.68 -0.24 -0.54
C GLU A 243 -19.89 0.92 -1.17
N MET A 244 -18.78 1.34 -0.54
CA MET A 244 -17.95 2.45 -1.01
C MET A 244 -17.28 2.17 -2.37
N ILE A 245 -16.94 0.91 -2.68
CA ILE A 245 -16.29 0.53 -3.92
C ILE A 245 -17.27 0.27 -5.07
N ALA A 246 -18.56 0.17 -4.79
CA ALA A 246 -19.59 -0.14 -5.78
C ALA A 246 -19.59 0.77 -7.03
N PRO A 247 -19.38 2.09 -6.93
CA PRO A 247 -19.26 2.96 -8.11
C PRO A 247 -18.12 2.58 -9.05
N TYR A 248 -17.10 1.88 -8.55
CA TYR A 248 -15.88 1.50 -9.28
C TYR A 248 -15.86 0.03 -9.72
N HIS A 249 -17.04 -0.61 -9.82
CA HIS A 249 -17.16 -2.05 -10.15
C HIS A 249 -16.46 -2.44 -11.45
N ARG A 250 -16.48 -1.55 -12.47
CA ARG A 250 -15.78 -1.79 -13.75
C ARG A 250 -14.28 -1.86 -13.53
N GLN A 251 -13.70 -0.89 -12.83
CA GLN A 251 -12.27 -0.84 -12.50
C GLN A 251 -11.85 -2.01 -11.62
N MET A 252 -12.70 -2.39 -10.66
CA MET A 252 -12.48 -3.60 -9.86
C MET A 252 -12.35 -4.84 -10.75
N ARG A 253 -13.24 -5.05 -11.72
CA ARG A 253 -13.17 -6.17 -12.66
C ARG A 253 -11.91 -6.13 -13.51
N LEU A 254 -11.50 -4.95 -13.99
CA LEU A 254 -10.24 -4.78 -14.70
C LEU A 254 -9.06 -5.23 -13.83
N LEU A 255 -8.93 -4.69 -12.63
CA LEU A 255 -7.82 -5.02 -11.73
C LEU A 255 -7.78 -6.49 -11.33
N MET A 256 -8.93 -7.09 -11.04
CA MET A 256 -9.03 -8.50 -10.65
C MET A 256 -8.74 -9.47 -11.81
N SER A 257 -8.68 -9.01 -13.06
CA SER A 257 -8.23 -9.81 -14.19
C SER A 257 -6.70 -10.07 -14.17
N ILE A 258 -5.95 -9.31 -13.38
CA ILE A 258 -4.51 -9.53 -13.22
C ILE A 258 -4.28 -10.72 -12.28
N PRO A 259 -3.49 -11.73 -12.68
CA PRO A 259 -3.19 -12.87 -11.82
C PRO A 259 -2.62 -12.46 -10.46
N GLY A 260 -3.31 -12.86 -9.37
CA GLY A 260 -2.93 -12.57 -7.99
C GLY A 260 -3.48 -11.27 -7.41
N VAL A 261 -4.18 -10.45 -8.19
CA VAL A 261 -4.96 -9.32 -7.68
C VAL A 261 -6.34 -9.83 -7.27
N GLU A 262 -6.55 -9.98 -5.99
CA GLU A 262 -7.84 -10.36 -5.40
C GLU A 262 -8.59 -9.11 -4.93
N TRP A 263 -9.85 -9.28 -4.50
CA TRP A 263 -10.76 -8.19 -4.15
C TRP A 263 -10.11 -7.12 -3.25
N ILE A 264 -9.53 -7.51 -2.12
CA ILE A 264 -8.94 -6.54 -1.18
C ILE A 264 -7.69 -5.84 -1.75
N ASN A 265 -6.94 -6.51 -2.64
CA ASN A 265 -5.81 -5.86 -3.32
C ASN A 265 -6.33 -4.83 -4.34
N ALA A 266 -7.41 -5.14 -5.07
CA ALA A 266 -8.03 -4.21 -6.01
C ALA A 266 -8.62 -3.00 -5.28
N VAL A 267 -9.33 -3.19 -4.16
CA VAL A 267 -9.79 -2.11 -3.28
C VAL A 267 -8.61 -1.24 -2.83
N THR A 268 -7.52 -1.86 -2.37
CA THR A 268 -6.34 -1.12 -1.92
C THR A 268 -5.70 -0.31 -3.06
N ILE A 269 -5.64 -0.85 -4.27
CA ILE A 269 -5.11 -0.14 -5.43
C ILE A 269 -5.96 1.09 -5.72
N ILE A 270 -7.29 0.95 -5.85
CA ILE A 270 -8.20 2.08 -6.10
C ILE A 270 -8.10 3.11 -4.97
N ALA A 271 -8.13 2.67 -3.72
CA ALA A 271 -8.01 3.55 -2.56
C ALA A 271 -6.71 4.38 -2.55
N GLU A 272 -5.61 3.83 -3.07
CA GLU A 272 -4.31 4.51 -3.01
C GLU A 272 -3.98 5.35 -4.25
N ILE A 273 -4.49 5.01 -5.44
CA ILE A 273 -4.17 5.75 -6.67
C ILE A 273 -5.39 6.36 -7.37
N GLY A 274 -6.61 6.05 -6.89
CA GLY A 274 -7.82 6.43 -7.60
C GLY A 274 -8.03 5.60 -8.87
N VAL A 275 -8.93 6.08 -9.70
CA VAL A 275 -9.25 5.46 -11.00
C VAL A 275 -8.88 6.36 -12.19
N ASP A 276 -8.73 7.66 -11.94
CA ASP A 276 -8.28 8.63 -12.92
C ASP A 276 -6.75 8.68 -12.94
N MET A 277 -6.19 8.31 -14.10
CA MET A 277 -4.73 8.29 -14.29
C MET A 277 -4.17 9.63 -14.79
N SER A 278 -4.98 10.65 -15.01
CA SER A 278 -4.51 11.99 -15.42
C SER A 278 -3.54 12.61 -14.40
N ALA A 279 -3.72 12.30 -13.11
CA ALA A 279 -2.81 12.71 -12.04
C ALA A 279 -1.38 12.13 -12.18
N PHE A 280 -1.21 11.07 -12.98
CA PHE A 280 0.07 10.43 -13.22
C PHE A 280 0.39 10.47 -14.72
N VAL A 281 1.22 11.42 -15.14
CA VAL A 281 1.58 11.68 -16.53
C VAL A 281 2.04 10.42 -17.30
N SER A 282 2.56 9.41 -16.60
CA SER A 282 2.99 8.16 -17.19
C SER A 282 3.02 7.02 -16.17
N ALA A 283 3.01 5.78 -16.68
CA ALA A 283 3.22 4.59 -15.84
C ALA A 283 4.55 4.64 -15.06
N ALA A 284 5.59 5.26 -15.62
CA ALA A 284 6.89 5.45 -14.97
C ALA A 284 6.78 6.45 -13.80
N HIS A 285 5.99 7.52 -13.97
CA HIS A 285 5.71 8.48 -12.90
C HIS A 285 4.98 7.80 -11.73
N LEU A 286 3.91 7.06 -12.01
CA LEU A 286 3.18 6.28 -10.99
C LEU A 286 4.09 5.27 -10.27
N ALA A 287 4.94 4.54 -11.00
CA ALA A 287 5.87 3.56 -10.42
C ALA A 287 6.93 4.24 -9.52
N SER A 288 7.39 5.42 -9.89
CA SER A 288 8.31 6.24 -9.08
C SER A 288 7.63 6.72 -7.80
N TRP A 289 6.42 7.28 -7.91
CA TRP A 289 5.60 7.72 -6.78
C TRP A 289 5.30 6.57 -5.80
N ALA A 290 4.96 5.40 -6.30
CA ALA A 290 4.73 4.20 -5.50
C ALA A 290 5.99 3.64 -4.82
N GLY A 291 7.19 4.14 -5.16
CA GLY A 291 8.46 3.64 -4.61
C GLY A 291 8.83 2.25 -5.12
N LEU A 292 8.39 1.87 -6.32
CA LEU A 292 8.72 0.60 -6.96
C LEU A 292 9.89 0.70 -7.94
N CYS A 293 10.33 1.91 -8.28
CA CYS A 293 11.52 2.13 -9.07
C CYS A 293 12.80 2.01 -8.23
N PRO A 294 13.91 1.50 -8.79
CA PRO A 294 15.19 1.55 -8.13
C PRO A 294 15.63 3.01 -7.94
N GLY A 295 16.23 3.31 -6.81
CA GLY A 295 16.83 4.63 -6.57
C GLY A 295 18.05 4.83 -7.46
N ASN A 296 18.18 6.04 -8.02
CA ASN A 296 19.35 6.45 -8.79
C ASN A 296 20.35 7.09 -7.83
N ASN A 297 21.09 6.28 -7.10
CA ASN A 297 22.15 6.76 -6.22
C ASN A 297 23.49 6.40 -6.88
N GLU A 298 23.91 7.28 -7.80
CA GLU A 298 25.14 7.16 -8.56
C GLU A 298 25.94 8.46 -8.40
N SER A 299 27.23 8.35 -8.19
CA SER A 299 28.16 9.47 -8.10
C SER A 299 29.45 9.08 -8.78
N ALA A 300 29.93 9.93 -9.70
CA ALA A 300 31.15 9.71 -10.48
C ALA A 300 31.18 8.34 -11.18
N GLY A 301 30.08 7.94 -11.83
CA GLY A 301 29.97 6.64 -12.52
C GLY A 301 29.88 5.41 -11.61
N LYS A 302 29.93 5.59 -10.28
CA LYS A 302 29.83 4.48 -9.30
C LYS A 302 28.43 4.41 -8.70
N ARG A 303 27.73 3.31 -8.94
CA ARG A 303 26.40 3.05 -8.36
C ARG A 303 26.55 2.67 -6.88
N ARG A 304 26.09 3.54 -5.98
CA ARG A 304 26.17 3.34 -4.53
C ARG A 304 25.05 2.45 -3.99
N SER A 305 23.83 2.55 -4.51
CA SER A 305 22.70 1.75 -4.05
C SER A 305 21.66 1.56 -5.13
N GLY A 306 21.12 0.32 -5.24
CA GLY A 306 19.93 0.00 -6.05
C GLY A 306 18.65 -0.13 -5.20
N LYS A 307 18.65 0.36 -3.96
CA LYS A 307 17.50 0.31 -3.06
C LYS A 307 16.38 1.20 -3.62
N SER A 308 15.15 0.70 -3.64
CA SER A 308 13.99 1.51 -4.06
C SER A 308 13.76 2.67 -3.09
N ARG A 309 13.27 3.80 -3.61
CA ARG A 309 12.92 4.97 -2.81
C ARG A 309 11.76 4.66 -1.85
N LYS A 310 11.58 5.50 -0.83
CA LYS A 310 10.36 5.53 -0.04
C LYS A 310 9.21 5.93 -0.98
N GLY A 311 8.06 5.35 -0.78
CA GLY A 311 6.84 5.62 -1.55
C GLY A 311 5.63 5.13 -0.77
N ASN A 312 4.48 4.95 -1.43
CA ASN A 312 3.27 4.50 -0.78
C ASN A 312 3.39 3.05 -0.29
N VAL A 313 3.51 2.87 1.02
CA VAL A 313 3.71 1.55 1.67
C VAL A 313 2.50 0.65 1.50
N PHE A 314 1.29 1.20 1.46
CA PHE A 314 0.06 0.42 1.35
C PHE A 314 -0.06 -0.18 -0.05
N LEU A 315 0.08 0.64 -1.08
CA LEU A 315 0.08 0.20 -2.49
C LEU A 315 1.21 -0.80 -2.76
N LYS A 316 2.43 -0.45 -2.34
CA LYS A 316 3.60 -1.31 -2.55
C LYS A 316 3.42 -2.70 -1.94
N THR A 317 2.86 -2.77 -0.73
CA THR A 317 2.61 -4.07 -0.08
C THR A 317 1.53 -4.86 -0.81
N ALA A 318 0.41 -4.23 -1.20
CA ALA A 318 -0.66 -4.90 -1.95
C ALA A 318 -0.14 -5.49 -3.26
N LEU A 319 0.65 -4.72 -4.01
CA LEU A 319 1.25 -5.17 -5.27
C LEU A 319 2.29 -6.28 -5.08
N ILE A 320 3.10 -6.24 -4.02
CA ILE A 320 4.05 -7.33 -3.70
C ILE A 320 3.29 -8.61 -3.32
N THR A 321 2.21 -8.48 -2.56
CA THR A 321 1.34 -9.63 -2.21
C THR A 321 0.71 -10.21 -3.47
N ALA A 322 0.15 -9.38 -4.35
CA ALA A 322 -0.40 -9.81 -5.64
C ALA A 322 0.67 -10.49 -6.51
N ALA A 323 1.88 -9.95 -6.57
CA ALA A 323 2.99 -10.54 -7.31
C ALA A 323 3.37 -11.95 -6.81
N ILE A 324 3.42 -12.14 -5.49
CA ILE A 324 3.74 -13.44 -4.88
C ILE A 324 2.59 -14.44 -5.12
N THR A 325 1.35 -14.02 -4.92
CA THR A 325 0.16 -14.87 -5.09
C THR A 325 -0.01 -15.29 -6.56
N GLY A 326 0.07 -14.33 -7.49
CA GLY A 326 -0.03 -14.58 -8.92
C GLY A 326 1.09 -15.48 -9.45
N SER A 327 2.31 -15.32 -8.92
CA SER A 327 3.45 -16.16 -9.30
C SER A 327 3.32 -17.63 -8.84
N ARG A 328 2.59 -17.88 -7.76
CA ARG A 328 2.36 -19.25 -7.27
C ARG A 328 1.22 -19.96 -8.00
N ARG A 329 0.16 -19.23 -8.35
CA ARG A 329 -1.03 -19.77 -9.04
C ARG A 329 -0.88 -19.84 -10.55
N GLY A 330 -0.01 -19.02 -11.14
CA GLY A 330 0.13 -18.84 -12.57
C GLY A 330 1.15 -19.75 -13.24
N GLY A 331 1.07 -21.06 -13.07
CA GLY A 331 1.80 -21.98 -13.94
C GLY A 331 1.44 -21.71 -15.39
N GLY A 332 2.42 -21.26 -16.19
CA GLY A 332 2.20 -20.91 -17.61
C GLY A 332 1.95 -19.43 -17.91
N SER A 333 1.88 -18.54 -16.91
CA SER A 333 1.73 -17.09 -17.10
C SER A 333 3.06 -16.37 -17.32
N TYR A 334 3.02 -15.23 -18.03
CA TYR A 334 4.17 -14.33 -18.19
C TYR A 334 4.73 -13.85 -16.83
N LEU A 335 3.86 -13.40 -15.92
CA LEU A 335 4.29 -12.89 -14.60
C LEU A 335 4.94 -13.99 -13.76
N GLY A 336 4.38 -15.20 -13.76
CA GLY A 336 4.91 -16.36 -13.06
C GLY A 336 6.30 -16.77 -13.58
N GLU A 337 6.44 -16.87 -14.91
CA GLU A 337 7.72 -17.23 -15.54
C GLU A 337 8.79 -16.16 -15.30
N LYS A 338 8.43 -14.89 -15.41
CA LYS A 338 9.34 -13.78 -15.10
C LYS A 338 9.78 -13.77 -13.63
N TYR A 339 8.84 -14.02 -12.70
CA TYR A 339 9.17 -14.16 -11.28
C TYR A 339 10.16 -15.30 -11.05
N ARG A 340 9.92 -16.48 -11.63
CA ARG A 340 10.79 -17.66 -11.50
C ARG A 340 12.20 -17.35 -11.98
N ARG A 341 12.38 -16.75 -13.17
CA ARG A 341 13.69 -16.38 -13.73
C ARG A 341 14.41 -15.33 -12.88
N LEU A 342 13.68 -14.34 -12.37
CA LEU A 342 14.26 -13.29 -11.53
C LEU A 342 14.61 -13.81 -10.15
N SER A 343 13.77 -14.68 -9.54
CA SER A 343 14.02 -15.22 -8.21
C SER A 343 15.27 -16.10 -8.15
N ALA A 344 15.55 -16.87 -9.21
CA ALA A 344 16.76 -17.67 -9.33
C ALA A 344 18.05 -16.82 -9.34
N ARG A 345 18.00 -15.59 -9.88
CA ARG A 345 19.19 -14.73 -10.01
C ARG A 345 19.34 -13.67 -8.92
N ARG A 346 18.22 -13.16 -8.40
CA ARG A 346 18.19 -11.97 -7.52
C ARG A 346 17.54 -12.23 -6.16
N GLY A 347 17.01 -13.44 -5.95
CA GLY A 347 16.26 -13.82 -4.75
C GLY A 347 14.79 -13.41 -4.80
N LYS A 348 13.96 -14.08 -3.98
CA LYS A 348 12.49 -14.02 -4.01
C LYS A 348 11.92 -12.61 -3.80
N LEU A 349 12.46 -11.86 -2.81
CA LEU A 349 11.94 -10.52 -2.49
C LEU A 349 12.19 -9.50 -3.60
N ARG A 350 13.39 -9.50 -4.19
CA ARG A 350 13.71 -8.60 -5.31
C ARG A 350 12.89 -8.93 -6.55
N ALA A 351 12.67 -10.23 -6.80
CA ALA A 351 11.79 -10.68 -7.88
C ALA A 351 10.34 -10.19 -7.66
N ALA A 352 9.81 -10.33 -6.44
CA ALA A 352 8.46 -9.86 -6.10
C ALA A 352 8.29 -8.35 -6.35
N VAL A 353 9.27 -7.53 -5.96
CA VAL A 353 9.25 -6.08 -6.22
C VAL A 353 9.27 -5.78 -7.73
N ALA A 354 10.07 -6.51 -8.51
CA ALA A 354 10.13 -6.33 -9.96
C ALA A 354 8.82 -6.73 -10.67
N ILE A 355 8.14 -7.77 -10.19
CA ILE A 355 6.82 -8.16 -10.70
C ILE A 355 5.76 -7.15 -10.24
N ALA A 356 5.78 -6.69 -8.99
CA ALA A 356 4.91 -5.62 -8.50
C ALA A 356 5.01 -4.35 -9.36
N HIS A 357 6.23 -3.96 -9.76
CA HIS A 357 6.42 -2.87 -10.71
C HIS A 357 5.73 -3.14 -12.06
N LYS A 358 5.85 -4.37 -12.60
CA LYS A 358 5.18 -4.73 -13.87
C LYS A 358 3.66 -4.70 -13.73
N ILE A 359 3.12 -5.22 -12.63
CA ILE A 359 1.69 -5.15 -12.33
C ILE A 359 1.23 -3.69 -12.30
N LEU A 360 1.97 -2.80 -11.63
CA LEU A 360 1.59 -1.38 -11.54
C LEU A 360 1.61 -0.67 -12.91
N VAL A 361 2.61 -0.97 -13.75
CA VAL A 361 2.65 -0.46 -15.12
C VAL A 361 1.42 -0.95 -15.93
N SER A 362 1.07 -2.24 -15.82
CA SER A 362 -0.13 -2.78 -16.46
C SER A 362 -1.41 -2.09 -15.94
N ILE A 363 -1.52 -1.85 -14.63
CA ILE A 363 -2.65 -1.15 -14.01
C ILE A 363 -2.82 0.24 -14.60
N TRP A 364 -1.73 1.00 -14.76
CA TRP A 364 -1.80 2.34 -15.35
C TRP A 364 -2.41 2.30 -16.77
N HIS A 365 -1.92 1.41 -17.65
CA HIS A 365 -2.48 1.24 -19.00
C HIS A 365 -3.93 0.76 -18.97
N MET A 366 -4.24 -0.24 -18.16
CA MET A 366 -5.58 -0.80 -18.06
C MET A 366 -6.62 0.23 -17.58
N LEU A 367 -6.28 1.08 -16.61
CA LEU A 367 -7.18 2.13 -16.12
C LEU A 367 -7.30 3.29 -17.11
N THR A 368 -6.22 3.64 -17.83
CA THR A 368 -6.23 4.68 -18.88
C THR A 368 -7.04 4.27 -20.09
N GLU A 369 -6.89 3.02 -20.53
CA GLU A 369 -7.49 2.51 -21.77
C GLU A 369 -8.81 1.77 -21.55
N GLY A 370 -9.14 1.44 -20.30
CA GLY A 370 -10.35 0.68 -19.95
C GLY A 370 -10.31 -0.79 -20.39
N THR A 371 -9.11 -1.38 -20.53
CA THR A 371 -8.88 -2.72 -21.09
C THR A 371 -8.59 -3.76 -20.00
N PHE A 372 -8.95 -5.03 -20.25
CA PHE A 372 -8.60 -6.14 -19.36
C PHE A 372 -7.13 -6.55 -19.50
N TYR A 373 -6.58 -7.15 -18.45
CA TYR A 373 -5.24 -7.71 -18.49
C TYR A 373 -5.14 -8.83 -19.53
N GLN A 374 -4.13 -8.75 -20.39
CA GLN A 374 -3.81 -9.78 -21.37
C GLN A 374 -2.49 -10.44 -21.00
N ASP A 375 -2.54 -11.74 -20.67
CA ASP A 375 -1.33 -12.48 -20.35
C ASP A 375 -0.54 -12.82 -21.62
N LEU A 376 0.73 -12.48 -21.63
CA LEU A 376 1.62 -12.73 -22.77
C LEU A 376 2.06 -14.20 -22.89
N GLY A 377 1.72 -15.03 -21.88
CA GLY A 377 2.09 -16.42 -21.78
C GLY A 377 3.54 -16.68 -21.34
N ALA A 378 3.78 -17.89 -20.86
CA ALA A 378 5.10 -18.30 -20.32
C ALA A 378 6.22 -18.23 -21.36
N ALA A 379 5.91 -18.58 -22.63
CA ALA A 379 6.87 -18.61 -23.73
C ALA A 379 7.28 -17.24 -24.24
N TYR A 380 6.61 -16.15 -23.81
CA TYR A 380 6.89 -14.80 -24.30
C TYR A 380 8.36 -14.38 -24.08
N LEU A 381 8.91 -14.66 -22.90
CA LEU A 381 10.30 -14.31 -22.60
C LEU A 381 11.32 -15.08 -23.45
N ASP A 382 10.99 -16.27 -23.91
CA ASP A 382 11.85 -17.05 -24.81
C ASP A 382 11.78 -16.52 -26.23
N ARG A 383 10.59 -16.09 -26.66
CA ARG A 383 10.38 -15.46 -27.98
C ARG A 383 11.04 -14.08 -28.08
N LEU A 384 11.07 -13.30 -26.99
CA LEU A 384 11.63 -11.95 -26.97
C LEU A 384 13.14 -11.93 -27.28
N ASP A 385 13.89 -12.97 -26.89
CA ASP A 385 15.30 -13.11 -27.18
C ASP A 385 15.62 -14.58 -27.50
N ARG A 386 15.13 -15.01 -28.68
CA ARG A 386 15.24 -16.39 -29.15
C ARG A 386 16.69 -16.87 -29.22
N THR A 387 17.59 -16.03 -29.74
CA THR A 387 19.01 -16.36 -29.93
C THR A 387 19.70 -16.58 -28.58
N ARG A 388 19.43 -15.73 -27.61
CA ARG A 388 20.00 -15.86 -26.25
C ARG A 388 19.43 -17.08 -25.52
N THR A 389 18.15 -17.35 -25.68
CA THR A 389 17.49 -18.53 -25.10
C THR A 389 18.08 -19.80 -25.67
N ALA A 390 18.22 -19.89 -27.00
CA ALA A 390 18.86 -21.03 -27.67
C ALA A 390 20.30 -21.26 -27.17
N ARG A 391 21.14 -20.20 -27.15
CA ARG A 391 22.51 -20.30 -26.62
C ARG A 391 22.58 -20.78 -25.16
N ASN A 392 21.64 -20.32 -24.31
CA ASN A 392 21.61 -20.77 -22.91
C ASN A 392 21.19 -22.25 -22.77
N LEU A 393 20.25 -22.72 -23.61
CA LEU A 393 19.84 -24.13 -23.64
C LEU A 393 20.99 -25.04 -24.11
N VAL A 394 21.66 -24.67 -25.21
CA VAL A 394 22.86 -25.40 -25.71
C VAL A 394 23.92 -25.51 -24.62
N ARG A 395 24.27 -24.40 -23.96
CA ARG A 395 25.26 -24.40 -22.88
C ARG A 395 24.85 -25.33 -21.72
N ARG A 396 23.56 -25.40 -21.36
CA ARG A 396 23.08 -26.30 -20.32
C ARG A 396 23.16 -27.74 -20.72
N LEU A 397 22.84 -28.09 -21.95
CA LEU A 397 22.94 -29.43 -22.48
C LEU A 397 24.40 -29.86 -22.61
N ALA A 398 25.28 -28.98 -23.09
CA ALA A 398 26.72 -29.23 -23.12
C ALA A 398 27.33 -29.48 -21.72
N ALA A 399 26.86 -28.73 -20.70
CA ALA A 399 27.27 -28.96 -19.30
C ALA A 399 26.77 -30.32 -18.71
N MET A 400 25.78 -30.94 -19.34
CA MET A 400 25.27 -32.28 -19.00
C MET A 400 25.93 -33.39 -19.84
N GLY A 401 26.92 -33.06 -20.67
CA GLY A 401 27.67 -34.00 -21.51
C GLY A 401 27.08 -34.29 -22.87
N PHE A 402 26.08 -33.47 -23.32
CA PHE A 402 25.51 -33.62 -24.66
C PHE A 402 26.20 -32.69 -25.67
N ASP A 403 26.49 -33.22 -26.85
CA ASP A 403 26.86 -32.41 -28.02
C ASP A 403 25.57 -31.96 -28.72
N VAL A 404 25.42 -30.66 -28.93
CA VAL A 404 24.14 -30.08 -29.41
C VAL A 404 24.35 -29.25 -30.66
N GLN A 405 23.79 -29.70 -31.76
CA GLN A 405 23.71 -28.92 -33.00
C GLN A 405 22.29 -28.34 -33.18
N LEU A 406 22.24 -27.04 -33.45
CA LEU A 406 20.96 -26.36 -33.69
C LEU A 406 20.73 -26.23 -35.19
N GLN A 407 19.59 -26.69 -35.68
CA GLN A 407 19.10 -26.42 -37.02
C GLN A 407 17.80 -25.58 -36.91
N GLU A 408 17.75 -24.47 -37.62
CA GLU A 408 16.51 -23.70 -37.71
C GLU A 408 15.53 -24.46 -38.64
N LYS A 409 14.31 -24.70 -38.15
CA LYS A 409 13.23 -25.17 -39.00
C LYS A 409 12.92 -24.08 -40.02
N ALA A 410 12.89 -24.40 -41.29
CA ALA A 410 12.31 -23.55 -42.31
C ALA A 410 10.87 -23.18 -41.91
N ALA A 411 10.52 -21.89 -42.04
CA ALA A 411 9.22 -21.35 -41.64
C ALA A 411 8.08 -21.90 -42.53
#